data_0b7706fdf498a0c59114d246c9811148
#
_entry.id   0b7706fdf498a0c59114d246c9811148
#
_cell.length_a   1.000
_cell.length_b   1.000
_cell.length_c   1.000
_cell.angle_alpha   90.00
_cell.angle_beta   90.00
_cell.angle_gamma   90.00
#
_symmetry.space_group_name_H-M   'P 1'
#
loop_
_entity.id
_entity.type
_entity.pdbx_description
1 polymer ?
#
loop_
_entity_poly.entity_id
_entity_poly.type
_entity_poly.pdbx_seq_one_letter_code
_entity_poly.pdbx_strand_id
1 'polypeptide(L)'
;MKTQEGRTMSIQASQAMKNLIDLGKEHGYLTLEEISRSLSMSNMNSEQVDELMSTLEDLGIEVVDRKKAAVVPVVEKERFAEEWTGSSDISNSIRMYLSEMGRVPLLNREEEVTLARNVREREKELRLLVLESPVTMREIRSWETLIAQQEMTPKELMPRGRKTTAELSVMRRKMKSVADFITKSEKFMEGLRKKLKDPKLRPMMHIKINKAIEKRSKQVIAKIVSLNLNQDKIKRLTNKIKNLANKIYECRDELERYQRRYGVPYDEIKHYYTQVKKGKMRSEAFKVKTGYAPSAVEAALENMDVVVDRLDRIQHTLPIPLDKFLELNDKIVAL
;
A
#
# COMPACT_ATOMS: atom_id res chain seq x y z
N MET A 1 20.84 31.00 27.02
CA MET A 1 20.39 29.71 27.56
C MET A 1 20.69 28.50 26.65
N LYS A 2 21.45 28.62 25.56
CA LYS A 2 21.82 27.50 24.65
C LYS A 2 23.13 26.76 25.00
N THR A 3 23.84 27.16 26.03
CA THR A 3 25.16 26.60 26.39
C THR A 3 25.13 25.59 27.55
N GLN A 4 24.02 25.43 28.26
CA GLN A 4 23.89 24.44 29.33
C GLN A 4 23.35 23.09 28.88
N GLU A 5 22.48 23.05 27.89
CA GLU A 5 21.92 21.80 27.33
C GLU A 5 22.96 20.97 26.55
N GLY A 6 23.86 21.61 25.81
CA GLY A 6 24.94 20.93 25.09
C GLY A 6 25.98 20.27 26.02
N ARG A 7 26.19 20.83 27.24
CA ARG A 7 27.12 20.27 28.22
C ARG A 7 26.58 19.07 29.00
N THR A 8 25.28 19.05 29.24
CA THR A 8 24.60 17.89 29.89
C THR A 8 24.47 16.70 28.93
N MET A 9 24.23 16.92 27.65
CA MET A 9 24.20 15.86 26.63
C MET A 9 25.58 15.20 26.44
N SER A 10 26.66 15.96 26.39
CA SER A 10 28.02 15.39 26.25
C SER A 10 28.46 14.57 27.50
N ILE A 11 27.98 14.94 28.68
CA ILE A 11 28.28 14.21 29.93
C ILE A 11 27.50 12.88 29.97
N GLN A 12 26.25 12.85 29.50
CA GLN A 12 25.45 11.62 29.45
C GLN A 12 25.98 10.63 28.41
N ALA A 13 26.39 11.10 27.23
CA ALA A 13 27.04 10.29 26.21
C ALA A 13 28.37 9.67 26.72
N SER A 14 29.19 10.48 27.39
CA SER A 14 30.46 10.02 28.00
C SER A 14 30.23 9.01 29.10
N GLN A 15 29.17 9.11 29.88
CA GLN A 15 28.83 8.20 30.96
C GLN A 15 28.27 6.86 30.44
N ALA A 16 27.44 6.89 29.38
CA ALA A 16 26.96 5.70 28.70
C ALA A 16 28.09 4.92 28.02
N MET A 17 29.06 5.63 27.42
CA MET A 17 30.27 5.05 26.85
C MET A 17 31.11 4.32 27.87
N LYS A 18 31.35 4.94 29.05
CA LYS A 18 32.05 4.29 30.15
C LYS A 18 31.34 3.03 30.65
N ASN A 19 30.04 3.10 30.86
CA ASN A 19 29.25 1.96 31.32
C ASN A 19 29.32 0.78 30.34
N LEU A 20 29.28 1.03 29.02
CA LEU A 20 29.45 -0.01 28.01
C LEU A 20 30.86 -0.64 28.04
N ILE A 21 31.89 0.19 28.18
CA ILE A 21 33.27 -0.28 28.28
C ILE A 21 33.47 -1.13 29.55
N ASP A 22 32.91 -0.72 30.68
CA ASP A 22 33.01 -1.46 31.92
C ASP A 22 32.25 -2.81 31.82
N LEU A 23 31.08 -2.82 31.21
CA LEU A 23 30.30 -4.03 30.96
C LEU A 23 31.04 -4.98 30.00
N GLY A 24 31.64 -4.44 28.93
CA GLY A 24 32.47 -5.19 28.00
C GLY A 24 33.73 -5.77 28.64
N LYS A 25 34.35 -5.05 29.60
CA LYS A 25 35.52 -5.56 30.37
C LYS A 25 35.13 -6.68 31.31
N GLU A 26 33.94 -6.63 31.94
CA GLU A 26 33.46 -7.68 32.84
C GLU A 26 33.09 -8.98 32.06
N HIS A 27 32.47 -8.86 30.94
CA HIS A 27 31.96 -10.00 30.17
C HIS A 27 32.91 -10.48 29.05
N GLY A 28 33.89 -9.67 28.66
CA GLY A 28 34.80 -9.95 27.54
C GLY A 28 34.16 -9.75 26.16
N TYR A 29 32.87 -9.54 26.10
CA TYR A 29 32.10 -9.27 24.86
C TYR A 29 30.93 -8.34 25.16
N LEU A 30 30.40 -7.70 24.12
CA LEU A 30 29.17 -6.92 24.18
C LEU A 30 28.21 -7.41 23.10
N THR A 31 26.91 -7.44 23.40
CA THR A 31 25.90 -7.76 22.37
C THR A 31 25.49 -6.52 21.61
N LEU A 32 25.13 -6.71 20.34
CA LEU A 32 24.66 -5.65 19.45
C LEU A 32 23.41 -4.95 20.00
N GLU A 33 22.56 -5.70 20.76
CA GLU A 33 21.36 -5.15 21.42
C GLU A 33 21.71 -4.24 22.58
N GLU A 34 22.75 -4.54 23.38
CA GLU A 34 23.19 -3.71 24.49
C GLU A 34 23.81 -2.40 24.02
N ILE A 35 24.60 -2.46 22.95
CA ILE A 35 25.17 -1.28 22.30
C ILE A 35 24.05 -0.41 21.73
N SER A 36 23.13 -1.00 20.97
CA SER A 36 22.02 -0.29 20.34
C SER A 36 21.08 0.35 21.37
N ARG A 37 20.80 -0.34 22.49
CA ARG A 37 19.99 0.18 23.59
C ARG A 37 20.65 1.39 24.27
N SER A 38 21.94 1.34 24.50
CA SER A 38 22.69 2.43 25.13
C SER A 38 22.84 3.63 24.21
N LEU A 39 23.04 3.40 22.91
CA LEU A 39 23.05 4.44 21.88
C LEU A 39 21.70 5.15 21.77
N SER A 40 20.60 4.40 21.79
CA SER A 40 19.24 4.95 21.73
C SER A 40 18.89 5.81 22.95
N MET A 41 19.45 5.50 24.11
CA MET A 41 19.23 6.25 25.36
C MET A 41 20.09 7.51 25.49
N SER A 42 21.23 7.59 24.79
CA SER A 42 22.26 8.63 25.01
C SER A 42 22.40 9.63 23.84
N ASN A 43 21.58 9.58 22.79
CA ASN A 43 21.64 10.52 21.65
C ASN A 43 23.06 10.74 21.08
N MET A 44 23.83 9.66 20.91
CA MET A 44 25.22 9.74 20.43
C MET A 44 25.25 10.08 18.92
N ASN A 45 26.20 10.92 18.53
CA ASN A 45 26.49 11.23 17.14
C ASN A 45 27.33 10.13 16.47
N SER A 46 27.32 10.08 15.13
CA SER A 46 28.08 9.10 14.34
C SER A 46 29.58 9.06 14.72
N GLU A 47 30.20 10.22 14.98
CA GLU A 47 31.61 10.32 15.40
C GLU A 47 31.88 9.66 16.77
N GLN A 48 30.94 9.80 17.71
CA GLN A 48 31.04 9.18 19.04
C GLN A 48 30.84 7.66 18.99
N VAL A 49 30.06 7.17 18.04
CA VAL A 49 29.88 5.74 17.77
C VAL A 49 31.17 5.14 17.21
N ASP A 50 31.84 5.83 16.30
CA ASP A 50 33.10 5.41 15.70
C ASP A 50 34.22 5.42 16.78
N GLU A 51 34.27 6.42 17.66
CA GLU A 51 35.19 6.49 18.77
C GLU A 51 34.97 5.36 19.79
N LEU A 52 33.71 5.04 20.08
CA LEU A 52 33.36 3.91 20.96
C LEU A 52 33.81 2.57 20.35
N MET A 53 33.52 2.34 19.05
CA MET A 53 33.91 1.10 18.37
C MET A 53 35.41 0.93 18.32
N SER A 54 36.16 1.99 18.00
CA SER A 54 37.63 1.98 18.03
C SER A 54 38.16 1.67 19.44
N THR A 55 37.55 2.25 20.47
CA THR A 55 37.94 2.00 21.87
C THR A 55 37.66 0.57 22.33
N LEU A 56 36.54 -0.03 21.87
CA LEU A 56 36.18 -1.43 22.14
C LEU A 56 37.14 -2.40 21.43
N GLU A 57 37.52 -2.11 20.19
CA GLU A 57 38.56 -2.86 19.47
C GLU A 57 39.93 -2.79 20.16
N ASP A 58 40.35 -1.58 20.57
CA ASP A 58 41.61 -1.37 21.29
C ASP A 58 41.66 -2.09 22.65
N LEU A 59 40.51 -2.23 23.30
CA LEU A 59 40.37 -2.94 24.57
C LEU A 59 40.16 -4.46 24.41
N GLY A 60 40.07 -4.96 23.17
CA GLY A 60 39.86 -6.37 22.85
C GLY A 60 38.49 -6.90 23.26
N ILE A 61 37.47 -6.03 23.32
CA ILE A 61 36.08 -6.38 23.63
C ILE A 61 35.35 -6.75 22.34
N GLU A 62 34.91 -8.00 22.25
CA GLU A 62 34.27 -8.53 21.04
C GLU A 62 32.78 -8.16 20.99
N VAL A 63 32.32 -7.68 19.84
CA VAL A 63 30.91 -7.37 19.60
C VAL A 63 30.23 -8.54 18.91
N VAL A 64 29.27 -9.21 19.58
CA VAL A 64 28.62 -10.43 19.11
C VAL A 64 27.10 -10.27 18.96
N ASP A 65 26.50 -11.00 18.02
CA ASP A 65 25.05 -11.08 17.89
C ASP A 65 24.49 -12.06 18.95
N ARG A 66 23.33 -11.76 19.54
CA ARG A 66 22.67 -12.52 20.60
C ARG A 66 22.54 -14.02 20.29
N LYS A 67 22.43 -14.41 19.02
CA LYS A 67 22.37 -15.82 18.62
C LYS A 67 23.68 -16.59 18.80
N LYS A 68 24.81 -15.90 18.92
CA LYS A 68 26.15 -16.49 19.11
C LYS A 68 26.62 -16.45 20.57
N ALA A 69 26.08 -15.54 21.37
CA ALA A 69 26.44 -15.40 22.79
C ALA A 69 26.06 -16.62 23.69
N ALA A 70 25.12 -17.45 23.23
CA ALA A 70 24.67 -18.65 23.98
C ALA A 70 25.60 -19.87 23.84
N VAL A 71 26.70 -19.78 23.12
CA VAL A 71 27.57 -20.92 22.77
C VAL A 71 29.06 -20.72 23.14
N VAL A 72 29.42 -19.74 23.94
CA VAL A 72 30.85 -19.56 24.33
C VAL A 72 31.08 -20.14 25.71
N PRO A 73 31.68 -21.34 25.86
CA PRO A 73 32.20 -21.80 27.12
C PRO A 73 33.51 -21.06 27.42
N VAL A 74 33.64 -20.62 28.69
CA VAL A 74 34.85 -20.01 29.24
C VAL A 74 35.93 -21.07 29.32
N VAL A 75 36.76 -21.22 28.28
CA VAL A 75 38.00 -22.02 28.34
C VAL A 75 39.06 -21.45 27.39
N GLU A 76 40.21 -21.11 28.00
CA GLU A 76 41.57 -21.01 27.44
C GLU A 76 41.97 -19.93 26.46
N LYS A 77 42.70 -19.00 27.00
CA LYS A 77 43.34 -17.79 26.42
C LYS A 77 44.58 -18.03 25.55
N GLU A 78 44.83 -19.16 24.90
CA GLU A 78 46.16 -19.32 24.28
C GLU A 78 46.26 -19.92 22.86
N ARG A 79 45.18 -20.05 22.04
CA ARG A 79 45.37 -20.65 20.68
C ARG A 79 44.54 -20.09 19.55
N PHE A 80 44.08 -18.85 19.58
CA PHE A 80 43.26 -18.30 18.47
C PHE A 80 43.82 -17.01 17.85
N ALA A 81 45.15 -16.90 17.68
CA ALA A 81 45.76 -15.72 17.04
C ALA A 81 45.99 -15.85 15.51
N GLU A 82 45.68 -16.98 14.87
CA GLU A 82 46.10 -17.18 13.48
C GLU A 82 45.02 -17.56 12.45
N GLU A 83 43.71 -17.60 12.77
CA GLU A 83 42.70 -18.05 11.80
C GLU A 83 41.49 -17.13 11.59
N TRP A 84 41.57 -15.83 11.91
CA TRP A 84 40.43 -14.92 11.76
C TRP A 84 40.72 -13.71 10.85
N THR A 85 40.97 -13.98 9.54
CA THR A 85 40.90 -12.96 8.50
C THR A 85 39.46 -12.59 8.09
N GLY A 86 38.44 -13.13 8.77
CA GLY A 86 37.03 -12.85 8.51
C GLY A 86 36.37 -11.79 9.40
N SER A 87 37.08 -11.24 10.41
CA SER A 87 36.46 -10.31 11.38
C SER A 87 36.31 -8.88 10.86
N SER A 88 37.05 -8.46 9.84
CA SER A 88 36.99 -7.11 9.27
C SER A 88 35.64 -6.81 8.57
N ASP A 89 35.06 -7.81 7.92
CA ASP A 89 33.80 -7.61 7.18
C ASP A 89 32.58 -7.53 8.10
N ILE A 90 32.60 -8.28 9.21
CA ILE A 90 31.48 -8.25 10.20
C ILE A 90 31.53 -6.93 10.98
N SER A 91 32.72 -6.48 11.41
CA SER A 91 32.88 -5.21 12.12
C SER A 91 32.53 -4.02 11.20
N ASN A 92 32.86 -4.11 9.92
CA ASN A 92 32.54 -3.11 8.92
C ASN A 92 31.00 -3.04 8.63
N SER A 93 30.33 -4.18 8.59
CA SER A 93 28.87 -4.27 8.46
C SER A 93 28.13 -3.69 9.66
N ILE A 94 28.64 -3.98 10.86
CA ILE A 94 28.08 -3.45 12.12
C ILE A 94 28.30 -1.94 12.20
N ARG A 95 29.51 -1.48 11.85
CA ARG A 95 29.85 -0.05 11.82
C ARG A 95 28.99 0.71 10.82
N MET A 96 28.77 0.15 9.62
CA MET A 96 27.90 0.73 8.61
C MET A 96 26.44 0.80 9.09
N TYR A 97 25.94 -0.26 9.73
CA TYR A 97 24.60 -0.29 10.33
C TYR A 97 24.43 0.76 11.44
N LEU A 98 25.39 0.86 12.37
CA LEU A 98 25.35 1.84 13.44
C LEU A 98 25.49 3.29 12.93
N SER A 99 26.34 3.51 11.89
CA SER A 99 26.46 4.80 11.23
C SER A 99 25.16 5.21 10.50
N GLU A 100 24.48 4.28 9.86
CA GLU A 100 23.16 4.55 9.22
C GLU A 100 22.09 4.85 10.28
N MET A 101 22.06 4.09 11.37
CA MET A 101 21.14 4.35 12.50
C MET A 101 21.40 5.73 13.15
N GLY A 102 22.67 6.15 13.27
CA GLY A 102 23.04 7.45 13.84
C GLY A 102 22.75 8.66 12.95
N ARG A 103 22.54 8.44 11.65
CA ARG A 103 22.20 9.53 10.69
C ARG A 103 20.78 10.06 10.85
N VAL A 104 19.86 9.26 11.40
CA VAL A 104 18.48 9.65 11.62
C VAL A 104 18.34 10.23 13.03
N PRO A 105 18.14 11.56 13.17
CA PRO A 105 17.96 12.16 14.48
C PRO A 105 16.70 11.61 15.15
N LEU A 106 16.78 11.43 16.47
CA LEU A 106 15.60 11.03 17.26
C LEU A 106 14.57 12.16 17.24
N LEU A 107 13.31 11.79 17.08
CA LEU A 107 12.20 12.73 17.08
C LEU A 107 12.00 13.35 18.47
N ASN A 108 11.78 14.65 18.51
CA ASN A 108 11.31 15.32 19.70
C ASN A 108 9.85 14.93 19.99
N ARG A 109 9.43 15.00 21.26
CA ARG A 109 8.05 14.66 21.65
C ARG A 109 6.98 15.44 20.87
N GLU A 110 7.23 16.69 20.53
CA GLU A 110 6.32 17.52 19.74
C GLU A 110 6.25 17.06 18.30
N GLU A 111 7.38 16.68 17.71
CA GLU A 111 7.46 16.11 16.36
C GLU A 111 6.77 14.76 16.30
N GLU A 112 6.98 13.89 17.29
CA GLU A 112 6.29 12.59 17.39
C GLU A 112 4.78 12.75 17.43
N VAL A 113 4.27 13.67 18.28
CA VAL A 113 2.84 13.95 18.37
C VAL A 113 2.29 14.52 17.06
N THR A 114 3.05 15.39 16.40
CA THR A 114 2.65 15.98 15.12
C THR A 114 2.59 14.93 14.02
N LEU A 115 3.62 14.10 13.91
CA LEU A 115 3.66 12.99 12.96
C LEU A 115 2.55 11.97 13.22
N ALA A 116 2.33 11.59 14.48
CA ALA A 116 1.26 10.66 14.85
C ALA A 116 -0.14 11.24 14.51
N ARG A 117 -0.34 12.55 14.63
CA ARG A 117 -1.57 13.23 14.22
C ARG A 117 -1.74 13.19 12.71
N ASN A 118 -0.69 13.53 11.96
CA ASN A 118 -0.68 13.50 10.50
C ASN A 118 -0.99 12.08 9.97
N VAL A 119 -0.34 11.05 10.54
CA VAL A 119 -0.63 9.65 10.18
C VAL A 119 -2.10 9.31 10.39
N ARG A 120 -2.67 9.68 11.55
CA ARG A 120 -4.10 9.43 11.84
C ARG A 120 -5.05 10.17 10.89
N GLU A 121 -4.70 11.38 10.48
CA GLU A 121 -5.50 12.15 9.51
C GLU A 121 -5.45 11.49 8.14
N ARG A 122 -4.26 11.11 7.66
CA ARG A 122 -4.10 10.37 6.40
C ARG A 122 -4.81 9.02 6.41
N GLU A 123 -4.74 8.28 7.52
CA GLU A 123 -5.49 7.02 7.66
C GLU A 123 -7.01 7.23 7.57
N LYS A 124 -7.54 8.32 8.14
CA LYS A 124 -8.97 8.65 8.03
C LYS A 124 -9.35 9.01 6.59
N GLU A 125 -8.55 9.82 5.93
CA GLU A 125 -8.75 10.19 4.51
C GLU A 125 -8.72 8.94 3.62
N LEU A 126 -7.70 8.10 3.77
CA LEU A 126 -7.57 6.82 3.06
C LEU A 126 -8.80 5.93 3.28
N ARG A 127 -9.22 5.81 4.55
CA ARG A 127 -10.40 5.02 4.90
C ARG A 127 -11.66 5.53 4.18
N LEU A 128 -11.88 6.84 4.12
CA LEU A 128 -13.03 7.43 3.43
C LEU A 128 -12.97 7.15 1.93
N LEU A 129 -11.81 7.36 1.27
CA LEU A 129 -11.63 7.10 -0.16
C LEU A 129 -11.87 5.61 -0.50
N VAL A 130 -11.34 4.70 0.30
CA VAL A 130 -11.55 3.25 0.11
C VAL A 130 -13.03 2.90 0.27
N LEU A 131 -13.73 3.48 1.26
CA LEU A 131 -15.16 3.22 1.49
C LEU A 131 -16.07 3.87 0.44
N GLU A 132 -15.61 4.90 -0.25
CA GLU A 132 -16.31 5.52 -1.39
C GLU A 132 -16.26 4.67 -2.66
N SER A 133 -15.26 3.79 -2.76
CA SER A 133 -15.06 2.94 -3.94
C SER A 133 -16.25 2.00 -4.19
N PRO A 134 -16.68 1.84 -5.45
CA PRO A 134 -17.73 0.87 -5.82
C PRO A 134 -17.31 -0.58 -5.54
N VAL A 135 -16.02 -0.87 -5.51
CA VAL A 135 -15.49 -2.19 -5.12
C VAL A 135 -15.89 -2.50 -3.69
N THR A 136 -15.80 -1.53 -2.77
CA THR A 136 -16.21 -1.67 -1.38
C THR A 136 -17.71 -1.97 -1.24
N MET A 137 -18.55 -1.30 -2.02
CA MET A 137 -20.00 -1.56 -1.99
C MET A 137 -20.32 -3.01 -2.39
N ARG A 138 -19.62 -3.54 -3.39
CA ARG A 138 -19.76 -4.93 -3.80
C ARG A 138 -19.28 -5.90 -2.72
N GLU A 139 -18.12 -5.64 -2.13
CA GLU A 139 -17.56 -6.48 -1.07
C GLU A 139 -18.47 -6.53 0.16
N ILE A 140 -19.08 -5.41 0.54
CA ILE A 140 -20.02 -5.37 1.66
C ILE A 140 -21.24 -6.28 1.40
N ARG A 141 -21.76 -6.29 0.17
CA ARG A 141 -22.85 -7.21 -0.20
C ARG A 141 -22.39 -8.67 -0.17
N SER A 142 -21.20 -8.96 -0.69
CA SER A 142 -20.62 -10.30 -0.62
C SER A 142 -20.43 -10.75 0.83
N TRP A 143 -19.93 -9.89 1.70
CA TRP A 143 -19.79 -10.23 3.13
C TRP A 143 -21.14 -10.45 3.82
N GLU A 144 -22.17 -9.67 3.47
CA GLU A 144 -23.51 -9.92 4.00
C GLU A 144 -24.02 -11.29 3.58
N THR A 145 -23.85 -11.70 2.30
CA THR A 145 -24.23 -13.02 1.81
C THR A 145 -23.49 -14.13 2.55
N LEU A 146 -22.16 -13.99 2.73
CA LEU A 146 -21.35 -14.97 3.46
C LEU A 146 -21.76 -15.08 4.94
N ILE A 147 -22.12 -13.95 5.58
CA ILE A 147 -22.65 -13.95 6.96
C ILE A 147 -24.03 -14.62 7.03
N ALA A 148 -24.89 -14.41 6.02
CA ALA A 148 -26.20 -15.04 5.95
C ALA A 148 -26.06 -16.57 5.76
N GLN A 149 -25.10 -17.02 4.98
CA GLN A 149 -24.77 -18.41 4.72
C GLN A 149 -23.95 -19.08 5.85
N GLN A 150 -23.59 -18.30 6.89
CA GLN A 150 -22.75 -18.74 8.03
C GLN A 150 -21.30 -19.13 7.63
N GLU A 151 -20.87 -18.79 6.45
CA GLU A 151 -19.48 -19.01 5.98
C GLU A 151 -18.50 -17.97 6.54
N MET A 152 -19.02 -16.84 7.06
CA MET A 152 -18.23 -15.78 7.66
C MET A 152 -18.82 -15.32 8.97
N THR A 153 -17.97 -15.12 9.98
CA THR A 153 -18.41 -14.60 11.28
C THR A 153 -18.44 -13.06 11.30
N PRO A 154 -19.48 -12.43 11.85
CA PRO A 154 -19.52 -10.96 12.00
C PRO A 154 -18.33 -10.39 12.78
N LYS A 155 -17.69 -11.20 13.65
CA LYS A 155 -16.50 -10.84 14.43
C LYS A 155 -15.32 -10.41 13.52
N GLU A 156 -15.18 -11.01 12.37
CA GLU A 156 -14.09 -10.70 11.43
C GLU A 156 -14.18 -9.29 10.83
N LEU A 157 -15.36 -8.70 10.81
CA LEU A 157 -15.59 -7.34 10.31
C LEU A 157 -15.39 -6.27 11.38
N MET A 158 -15.46 -6.68 12.65
CA MET A 158 -15.39 -5.76 13.78
C MET A 158 -13.92 -5.49 14.18
N PRO A 159 -13.63 -4.34 14.81
CA PRO A 159 -12.32 -4.07 15.41
C PRO A 159 -11.89 -5.19 16.36
N ARG A 160 -10.58 -5.41 16.50
CA ARG A 160 -10.02 -6.45 17.37
C ARG A 160 -10.50 -6.30 18.82
N GLY A 161 -10.66 -7.40 19.53
CA GLY A 161 -11.08 -7.47 20.92
C GLY A 161 -12.12 -8.56 21.19
N ARG A 162 -12.44 -8.79 22.48
CA ARG A 162 -13.51 -9.71 22.90
C ARG A 162 -14.85 -9.11 22.48
N LYS A 163 -15.74 -9.92 21.95
CA LYS A 163 -17.09 -9.52 21.49
C LYS A 163 -18.12 -10.41 22.14
N THR A 164 -19.21 -9.79 22.58
CA THR A 164 -20.36 -10.48 23.13
C THR A 164 -21.27 -11.00 22.01
N THR A 165 -22.08 -12.03 22.30
CA THR A 165 -23.06 -12.55 21.35
C THR A 165 -24.10 -11.49 20.95
N ALA A 166 -24.43 -10.58 21.87
CA ALA A 166 -25.29 -9.44 21.59
C ALA A 166 -24.69 -8.49 20.53
N GLU A 167 -23.41 -8.13 20.66
CA GLU A 167 -22.70 -7.28 19.69
C GLU A 167 -22.63 -7.93 18.31
N LEU A 168 -22.38 -9.23 18.24
CA LEU A 168 -22.36 -9.99 16.99
C LEU A 168 -23.73 -9.99 16.30
N SER A 169 -24.83 -10.14 17.07
CA SER A 169 -26.19 -10.08 16.53
C SER A 169 -26.55 -8.69 16.02
N VAL A 170 -26.09 -7.64 16.72
CA VAL A 170 -26.26 -6.23 16.29
C VAL A 170 -25.48 -5.99 14.98
N MET A 171 -24.24 -6.47 14.90
CA MET A 171 -23.42 -6.32 13.69
C MET A 171 -24.05 -7.02 12.48
N ARG A 172 -24.58 -8.25 12.66
CA ARG A 172 -25.32 -8.97 11.60
C ARG A 172 -26.50 -8.16 11.09
N ARG A 173 -27.32 -7.60 11.98
CA ARG A 173 -28.47 -6.74 11.61
C ARG A 173 -28.03 -5.46 10.89
N LYS A 174 -26.96 -4.80 11.37
CA LYS A 174 -26.38 -3.62 10.71
C LYS A 174 -25.89 -3.94 9.31
N MET A 175 -25.16 -5.05 9.13
CA MET A 175 -24.67 -5.49 7.82
C MET A 175 -25.81 -5.68 6.83
N LYS A 176 -26.86 -6.41 7.21
CA LYS A 176 -28.05 -6.60 6.37
C LYS A 176 -28.70 -5.26 6.00
N SER A 177 -28.93 -4.37 6.99
CA SER A 177 -29.51 -3.05 6.74
C SER A 177 -28.67 -2.20 5.78
N VAL A 178 -27.33 -2.25 5.89
CA VAL A 178 -26.44 -1.50 5.02
C VAL A 178 -26.42 -2.09 3.62
N ALA A 179 -26.34 -3.42 3.47
CA ALA A 179 -26.38 -4.10 2.18
C ALA A 179 -27.71 -3.83 1.43
N ASP A 180 -28.83 -3.90 2.09
CA ASP A 180 -30.15 -3.56 1.55
C ASP A 180 -30.20 -2.09 1.10
N PHE A 181 -29.63 -1.18 1.93
CA PHE A 181 -29.57 0.24 1.60
C PHE A 181 -28.69 0.51 0.38
N ILE A 182 -27.53 -0.16 0.26
CA ILE A 182 -26.64 -0.08 -0.90
C ILE A 182 -27.39 -0.53 -2.15
N THR A 183 -28.03 -1.69 -2.12
CA THR A 183 -28.77 -2.25 -3.25
C THR A 183 -29.91 -1.32 -3.73
N LYS A 184 -30.69 -0.77 -2.78
CA LYS A 184 -31.74 0.22 -3.09
C LYS A 184 -31.17 1.51 -3.68
N SER A 185 -30.03 1.96 -3.15
CA SER A 185 -29.35 3.18 -3.59
C SER A 185 -28.74 3.03 -4.98
N GLU A 186 -28.14 1.88 -5.28
CA GLU A 186 -27.60 1.59 -6.62
C GLU A 186 -28.70 1.59 -7.69
N LYS A 187 -29.83 0.89 -7.43
CA LYS A 187 -30.99 0.90 -8.34
C LYS A 187 -31.52 2.31 -8.56
N PHE A 188 -31.61 3.12 -7.51
CA PHE A 188 -32.04 4.51 -7.59
C PHE A 188 -31.06 5.36 -8.43
N MET A 189 -29.75 5.26 -8.15
CA MET A 189 -28.74 6.00 -8.90
C MET A 189 -28.64 5.54 -10.36
N GLU A 190 -28.82 4.25 -10.64
CA GLU A 190 -28.87 3.74 -12.01
C GLU A 190 -30.05 4.31 -12.78
N GLY A 191 -31.24 4.37 -12.15
CA GLY A 191 -32.42 5.02 -12.74
C GLY A 191 -32.20 6.49 -13.07
N LEU A 192 -31.48 7.22 -12.19
CA LEU A 192 -31.10 8.61 -12.44
C LEU A 192 -30.06 8.75 -13.57
N ARG A 193 -29.07 7.85 -13.61
CA ARG A 193 -28.07 7.82 -14.70
C ARG A 193 -28.69 7.51 -16.07
N LYS A 194 -29.69 6.61 -16.11
CA LYS A 194 -30.46 6.36 -17.36
C LYS A 194 -31.16 7.63 -17.83
N LYS A 195 -31.75 8.41 -16.91
CA LYS A 195 -32.35 9.72 -17.25
C LYS A 195 -31.34 10.75 -17.74
N LEU A 196 -30.12 10.74 -17.23
CA LEU A 196 -29.04 11.64 -17.70
C LEU A 196 -28.58 11.34 -19.14
N LYS A 197 -28.82 10.14 -19.66
CA LYS A 197 -28.50 9.77 -21.06
C LYS A 197 -29.52 10.30 -22.06
N ASP A 198 -30.62 10.86 -21.60
CA ASP A 198 -31.65 11.41 -22.51
C ASP A 198 -31.15 12.75 -23.08
N PRO A 199 -30.97 12.86 -24.43
CA PRO A 199 -30.46 14.07 -25.07
C PRO A 199 -31.41 15.27 -24.98
N LYS A 200 -32.68 15.04 -24.63
CA LYS A 200 -33.72 16.10 -24.51
C LYS A 200 -33.78 16.71 -23.11
N LEU A 201 -32.92 16.30 -22.19
CA LEU A 201 -32.97 16.77 -20.81
C LEU A 201 -32.48 18.22 -20.70
N ARG A 202 -33.23 19.07 -19.99
CA ARG A 202 -32.86 20.48 -19.76
C ARG A 202 -31.59 20.55 -18.86
N PRO A 203 -30.67 21.52 -19.12
CA PRO A 203 -29.40 21.64 -18.34
C PRO A 203 -29.63 21.75 -16.84
N MET A 204 -30.68 22.44 -16.42
CA MET A 204 -31.05 22.56 -14.99
C MET A 204 -31.41 21.22 -14.35
N MET A 205 -31.99 20.29 -15.13
CA MET A 205 -32.31 18.94 -14.63
C MET A 205 -31.06 18.09 -14.50
N HIS A 206 -30.06 18.24 -15.39
CA HIS A 206 -28.76 17.59 -15.24
C HIS A 206 -28.12 17.92 -13.90
N ILE A 207 -28.10 19.22 -13.54
CA ILE A 207 -27.54 19.68 -12.26
C ILE A 207 -28.31 19.07 -11.06
N LYS A 208 -29.63 19.07 -11.13
CA LYS A 208 -30.48 18.50 -10.04
C LYS A 208 -30.25 17.01 -9.87
N ILE A 209 -30.17 16.26 -10.97
CA ILE A 209 -29.95 14.81 -10.95
C ILE A 209 -28.54 14.51 -10.42
N ASN A 210 -27.51 15.23 -10.86
CA ASN A 210 -26.15 15.03 -10.35
C ASN A 210 -26.06 15.31 -8.84
N LYS A 211 -26.68 16.39 -8.34
CA LYS A 211 -26.77 16.68 -6.91
C LYS A 211 -27.51 15.57 -6.13
N ALA A 212 -28.58 15.00 -6.72
CA ALA A 212 -29.31 13.90 -6.09
C ALA A 212 -28.47 12.62 -6.02
N ILE A 213 -27.71 12.29 -7.05
CA ILE A 213 -26.75 11.17 -7.08
C ILE A 213 -25.68 11.38 -6.02
N GLU A 214 -25.08 12.56 -5.98
CA GLU A 214 -24.03 12.91 -4.99
C GLU A 214 -24.55 12.81 -3.54
N LYS A 215 -25.72 13.39 -3.27
CA LYS A 215 -26.37 13.29 -1.95
C LYS A 215 -26.59 11.84 -1.55
N ARG A 216 -27.07 10.99 -2.49
CA ARG A 216 -27.31 9.58 -2.22
C ARG A 216 -26.02 8.82 -1.99
N SER A 217 -24.96 9.10 -2.75
CA SER A 217 -23.62 8.54 -2.55
C SER A 217 -23.09 8.86 -1.15
N LYS A 218 -23.14 10.13 -0.73
CA LYS A 218 -22.75 10.55 0.63
C LYS A 218 -23.51 9.81 1.74
N GLN A 219 -24.81 9.57 1.53
CA GLN A 219 -25.63 8.78 2.49
C GLN A 219 -25.19 7.31 2.58
N VAL A 220 -24.82 6.70 1.43
CA VAL A 220 -24.29 5.32 1.39
C VAL A 220 -22.96 5.26 2.15
N ILE A 221 -22.04 6.18 1.86
CA ILE A 221 -20.75 6.25 2.53
C ILE A 221 -20.94 6.41 4.06
N ALA A 222 -21.80 7.33 4.50
CA ALA A 222 -22.05 7.53 5.92
C ALA A 222 -22.57 6.25 6.61
N LYS A 223 -23.45 5.49 5.94
CA LYS A 223 -23.93 4.21 6.44
C LYS A 223 -22.82 3.14 6.50
N ILE A 224 -21.94 3.10 5.50
CA ILE A 224 -20.79 2.17 5.49
C ILE A 224 -19.80 2.53 6.61
N VAL A 225 -19.51 3.82 6.80
CA VAL A 225 -18.64 4.30 7.90
C VAL A 225 -19.20 3.88 9.27
N SER A 226 -20.53 3.89 9.44
CA SER A 226 -21.18 3.47 10.70
C SER A 226 -20.99 1.98 11.06
N LEU A 227 -20.54 1.14 10.12
CA LEU A 227 -20.18 -0.26 10.38
C LEU A 227 -18.91 -0.40 11.20
N ASN A 228 -18.05 0.62 11.20
CA ASN A 228 -16.77 0.63 11.89
C ASN A 228 -15.93 -0.63 11.59
N LEU A 229 -15.64 -0.86 10.30
CA LEU A 229 -14.92 -2.04 9.83
C LEU A 229 -13.51 -2.12 10.43
N ASN A 230 -13.02 -3.35 10.62
CA ASN A 230 -11.66 -3.64 11.05
C ASN A 230 -10.63 -3.09 10.05
N GLN A 231 -9.50 -2.61 10.58
CA GLN A 231 -8.37 -2.10 9.79
C GLN A 231 -7.86 -3.15 8.78
N ASP A 232 -7.83 -4.42 9.17
CA ASP A 232 -7.40 -5.51 8.27
C ASP A 232 -8.32 -5.66 7.04
N LYS A 233 -9.64 -5.43 7.23
CA LYS A 233 -10.59 -5.45 6.11
C LYS A 233 -10.43 -4.22 5.21
N ILE A 234 -10.11 -3.04 5.79
CA ILE A 234 -9.79 -1.85 5.00
C ILE A 234 -8.54 -2.08 4.15
N LYS A 235 -7.45 -2.63 4.73
CA LYS A 235 -6.24 -2.99 3.99
C LYS A 235 -6.53 -3.97 2.84
N ARG A 236 -7.37 -5.00 3.08
CA ARG A 236 -7.79 -5.93 2.02
C ARG A 236 -8.58 -5.25 0.90
N LEU A 237 -9.46 -4.30 1.23
CA LEU A 237 -10.20 -3.50 0.25
C LEU A 237 -9.25 -2.64 -0.58
N THR A 238 -8.30 -1.96 0.08
CA THR A 238 -7.26 -1.17 -0.59
C THR A 238 -6.48 -2.02 -1.59
N ASN A 239 -6.02 -3.22 -1.18
CA ASN A 239 -5.30 -4.13 -2.06
C ASN A 239 -6.16 -4.62 -3.24
N LYS A 240 -7.45 -4.87 -3.02
CA LYS A 240 -8.37 -5.24 -4.12
C LYS A 240 -8.53 -4.10 -5.12
N ILE A 241 -8.63 -2.85 -4.66
CA ILE A 241 -8.71 -1.67 -5.53
C ILE A 241 -7.42 -1.53 -6.33
N LYS A 242 -6.25 -1.58 -5.68
CA LYS A 242 -4.93 -1.51 -6.32
C LYS A 242 -4.75 -2.63 -7.36
N ASN A 243 -5.08 -3.87 -7.02
CA ASN A 243 -4.97 -5.00 -7.94
C ASN A 243 -5.89 -4.86 -9.15
N LEU A 244 -7.09 -4.30 -8.97
CA LEU A 244 -8.01 -4.06 -10.08
C LEU A 244 -7.50 -2.92 -10.98
N ALA A 245 -6.96 -1.85 -10.39
CA ALA A 245 -6.34 -0.75 -11.12
C ALA A 245 -5.11 -1.23 -11.92
N ASN A 246 -4.25 -2.05 -11.32
CA ASN A 246 -3.09 -2.63 -12.02
C ASN A 246 -3.52 -3.45 -13.24
N LYS A 247 -4.56 -4.27 -13.13
CA LYS A 247 -5.11 -5.01 -14.27
C LYS A 247 -5.60 -4.10 -15.39
N ILE A 248 -6.18 -2.93 -15.06
CA ILE A 248 -6.61 -1.95 -16.05
C ILE A 248 -5.40 -1.30 -16.71
N TYR A 249 -4.37 -0.92 -15.94
CA TYR A 249 -3.12 -0.38 -16.47
C TYR A 249 -2.42 -1.39 -17.39
N GLU A 250 -2.27 -2.64 -16.96
CA GLU A 250 -1.67 -3.72 -17.77
C GLU A 250 -2.39 -3.85 -19.13
N CYS A 251 -3.73 -3.88 -19.12
CA CYS A 251 -4.50 -3.95 -20.36
C CYS A 251 -4.32 -2.70 -21.24
N ARG A 252 -4.27 -1.51 -20.66
CA ARG A 252 -4.03 -0.25 -21.40
C ARG A 252 -2.63 -0.21 -21.99
N ASP A 253 -1.62 -0.58 -21.22
CA ASP A 253 -0.24 -0.65 -21.68
C ASP A 253 -0.06 -1.66 -22.81
N GLU A 254 -0.76 -2.79 -22.73
CA GLU A 254 -0.77 -3.80 -23.80
C GLU A 254 -1.38 -3.25 -25.09
N LEU A 255 -2.52 -2.58 -25.01
CA LEU A 255 -3.15 -1.90 -26.18
C LEU A 255 -2.26 -0.79 -26.73
N GLU A 256 -1.61 0.00 -25.86
CA GLU A 256 -0.70 1.07 -26.28
C GLU A 256 0.54 0.51 -26.99
N ARG A 257 1.08 -0.63 -26.54
CA ARG A 257 2.20 -1.32 -27.25
C ARG A 257 1.80 -1.71 -28.66
N TYR A 258 0.58 -2.23 -28.85
CA TYR A 258 0.06 -2.53 -30.19
C TYR A 258 -0.14 -1.25 -31.01
N GLN A 259 -0.68 -0.19 -30.43
CA GLN A 259 -0.87 1.09 -31.11
C GLN A 259 0.48 1.70 -31.54
N ARG A 260 1.51 1.65 -30.69
CA ARG A 260 2.87 2.11 -31.03
C ARG A 260 3.47 1.27 -32.17
N ARG A 261 3.21 -0.05 -32.16
CA ARG A 261 3.74 -0.96 -33.20
C ARG A 261 3.07 -0.74 -34.56
N TYR A 262 1.78 -0.54 -34.60
CA TYR A 262 1.00 -0.44 -35.83
C TYR A 262 0.73 1.02 -36.26
N GLY A 263 1.04 1.99 -35.41
CA GLY A 263 0.85 3.42 -35.70
C GLY A 263 -0.60 3.88 -35.76
N VAL A 264 -1.57 2.98 -35.51
CA VAL A 264 -3.02 3.23 -35.64
C VAL A 264 -3.74 2.71 -34.38
N PRO A 265 -4.75 3.43 -33.87
CA PRO A 265 -5.57 2.97 -32.74
C PRO A 265 -6.30 1.66 -33.07
N TYR A 266 -6.58 0.86 -32.01
CA TYR A 266 -7.27 -0.41 -32.16
C TYR A 266 -8.60 -0.31 -32.92
N ASP A 267 -9.44 0.68 -32.61
CA ASP A 267 -10.77 0.84 -33.24
C ASP A 267 -10.66 1.06 -34.75
N GLU A 268 -9.65 1.83 -35.18
CA GLU A 268 -9.41 2.09 -36.60
C GLU A 268 -8.87 0.86 -37.34
N ILE A 269 -7.92 0.15 -36.75
CA ILE A 269 -7.37 -1.10 -37.31
C ILE A 269 -8.50 -2.12 -37.48
N LYS A 270 -9.32 -2.31 -36.45
CA LYS A 270 -10.45 -3.23 -36.46
C LYS A 270 -11.49 -2.84 -37.52
N HIS A 271 -11.77 -1.54 -37.64
CA HIS A 271 -12.66 -1.02 -38.64
C HIS A 271 -12.12 -1.31 -40.05
N TYR A 272 -10.87 -1.00 -40.35
CA TYR A 272 -10.25 -1.27 -41.67
C TYR A 272 -10.18 -2.76 -41.96
N TYR A 273 -9.80 -3.58 -40.99
CA TYR A 273 -9.78 -5.04 -41.16
C TYR A 273 -11.16 -5.62 -41.46
N THR A 274 -12.19 -5.14 -40.77
CA THR A 274 -13.57 -5.53 -41.02
C THR A 274 -14.04 -5.13 -42.42
N GLN A 275 -13.60 -3.98 -42.94
CA GLN A 275 -13.87 -3.55 -44.30
C GLN A 275 -13.18 -4.44 -45.34
N VAL A 276 -11.95 -4.88 -45.09
CA VAL A 276 -11.25 -5.84 -45.98
C VAL A 276 -11.98 -7.19 -45.97
N LYS A 277 -12.38 -7.69 -44.81
CA LYS A 277 -13.10 -8.97 -44.65
C LYS A 277 -14.48 -8.96 -45.34
N LYS A 278 -15.15 -7.77 -45.39
CA LYS A 278 -16.41 -7.56 -46.11
C LYS A 278 -16.24 -7.23 -47.58
N GLY A 279 -15.01 -7.26 -48.12
CA GLY A 279 -14.75 -6.94 -49.55
C GLY A 279 -14.91 -5.46 -49.93
N LYS A 280 -15.11 -4.56 -48.96
CA LYS A 280 -15.28 -3.12 -49.17
C LYS A 280 -13.97 -2.36 -49.32
N MET A 281 -12.86 -2.94 -48.91
CA MET A 281 -11.49 -2.36 -48.99
C MET A 281 -10.55 -3.38 -49.59
N ARG A 282 -9.68 -2.95 -50.52
CA ARG A 282 -8.60 -3.79 -51.06
C ARG A 282 -7.46 -3.93 -50.05
N SER A 283 -6.77 -5.08 -50.04
CA SER A 283 -5.61 -5.35 -49.17
C SER A 283 -4.50 -4.33 -49.34
N GLU A 284 -4.30 -3.78 -50.54
CA GLU A 284 -3.30 -2.74 -50.82
C GLU A 284 -3.64 -1.41 -50.09
N ALA A 285 -4.94 -1.01 -50.14
CA ALA A 285 -5.39 0.18 -49.45
C ALA A 285 -5.29 0.06 -47.93
N PHE A 286 -5.48 -1.15 -47.39
CA PHE A 286 -5.23 -1.45 -45.98
C PHE A 286 -3.76 -1.30 -45.63
N LYS A 287 -2.87 -1.87 -46.47
CA LYS A 287 -1.41 -1.78 -46.27
C LYS A 287 -0.91 -0.33 -46.34
N VAL A 288 -1.45 0.51 -47.19
CA VAL A 288 -1.11 1.95 -47.25
C VAL A 288 -1.48 2.67 -45.95
N LYS A 289 -2.64 2.33 -45.34
CA LYS A 289 -3.14 2.98 -44.13
C LYS A 289 -2.49 2.48 -42.85
N THR A 290 -2.15 1.20 -42.76
CA THR A 290 -1.64 0.57 -41.54
C THR A 290 -0.15 0.21 -41.60
N GLY A 291 0.48 0.25 -42.77
CA GLY A 291 1.86 -0.19 -43.03
C GLY A 291 2.02 -1.72 -43.09
N TYR A 292 0.99 -2.51 -42.83
CA TYR A 292 1.06 -3.97 -42.71
C TYR A 292 0.03 -4.68 -43.60
N ALA A 293 0.33 -5.91 -43.98
CA ALA A 293 -0.63 -6.74 -44.70
C ALA A 293 -1.76 -7.21 -43.72
N PRO A 294 -3.02 -7.40 -44.21
CA PRO A 294 -4.13 -7.83 -43.37
C PRO A 294 -3.85 -9.14 -42.59
N SER A 295 -3.19 -10.12 -43.24
CA SER A 295 -2.81 -11.39 -42.62
C SER A 295 -1.79 -11.25 -41.50
N ALA A 296 -0.90 -10.23 -41.55
CA ALA A 296 0.09 -9.99 -40.51
C ALA A 296 -0.52 -9.33 -39.25
N VAL A 297 -1.70 -8.69 -39.39
CA VAL A 297 -2.39 -7.99 -38.29
C VAL A 297 -3.48 -8.86 -37.66
N GLU A 298 -3.90 -9.96 -38.32
CA GLU A 298 -4.99 -10.81 -37.87
C GLU A 298 -4.76 -11.37 -36.46
N ALA A 299 -3.63 -12.02 -36.21
CA ALA A 299 -3.29 -12.57 -34.91
C ALA A 299 -3.13 -11.47 -33.83
N ALA A 300 -2.65 -10.30 -34.21
CA ALA A 300 -2.55 -9.17 -33.30
C ALA A 300 -3.92 -8.59 -32.95
N LEU A 301 -4.85 -8.53 -33.91
CA LEU A 301 -6.23 -8.12 -33.67
C LEU A 301 -6.96 -9.07 -32.72
N GLU A 302 -6.80 -10.40 -32.89
CA GLU A 302 -7.37 -11.37 -31.98
C GLU A 302 -6.88 -11.17 -30.55
N ASN A 303 -5.59 -10.94 -30.38
CA ASN A 303 -5.03 -10.62 -29.06
C ASN A 303 -5.58 -9.31 -28.49
N MET A 304 -5.65 -8.25 -29.31
CA MET A 304 -6.23 -6.97 -28.90
C MET A 304 -7.71 -7.12 -28.53
N ASP A 305 -8.49 -7.91 -29.27
CA ASP A 305 -9.89 -8.20 -28.95
C ASP A 305 -10.02 -8.86 -27.56
N VAL A 306 -9.15 -9.81 -27.22
CA VAL A 306 -9.15 -10.44 -25.89
C VAL A 306 -8.85 -9.41 -24.79
N VAL A 307 -7.93 -8.47 -25.03
CA VAL A 307 -7.61 -7.41 -24.06
C VAL A 307 -8.77 -6.43 -23.90
N VAL A 308 -9.41 -6.03 -24.99
CA VAL A 308 -10.58 -5.14 -24.96
C VAL A 308 -11.75 -5.83 -24.25
N ASP A 309 -12.04 -7.09 -24.56
CA ASP A 309 -13.07 -7.87 -23.87
C ASP A 309 -12.79 -7.96 -22.35
N ARG A 310 -11.51 -8.05 -21.96
CA ARG A 310 -11.11 -8.04 -20.55
C ARG A 310 -11.40 -6.69 -19.90
N LEU A 311 -11.08 -5.58 -20.57
CA LEU A 311 -11.43 -4.23 -20.12
C LEU A 311 -12.95 -4.03 -20.01
N ASP A 312 -13.70 -4.49 -20.99
CA ASP A 312 -15.16 -4.39 -21.00
C ASP A 312 -15.78 -5.19 -19.85
N ARG A 313 -15.30 -6.40 -19.59
CA ARG A 313 -15.72 -7.17 -18.42
C ARG A 313 -15.45 -6.43 -17.11
N ILE A 314 -14.27 -5.80 -16.96
CA ILE A 314 -13.95 -4.97 -15.80
C ILE A 314 -14.91 -3.77 -15.74
N GLN A 315 -15.14 -3.05 -16.86
CA GLN A 315 -16.05 -1.92 -16.92
C GLN A 315 -17.48 -2.31 -16.53
N HIS A 316 -17.98 -3.46 -17.00
CA HIS A 316 -19.31 -3.97 -16.61
C HIS A 316 -19.42 -4.28 -15.12
N THR A 317 -18.31 -4.61 -14.47
CA THR A 317 -18.30 -4.85 -13.03
C THR A 317 -18.28 -3.55 -12.20
N LEU A 318 -17.89 -2.42 -12.81
CA LEU A 318 -17.78 -1.12 -12.15
C LEU A 318 -18.94 -0.20 -12.59
N PRO A 319 -19.66 0.42 -11.64
CA PRO A 319 -20.74 1.38 -11.97
C PRO A 319 -20.22 2.77 -12.35
N ILE A 320 -18.91 2.96 -12.41
CA ILE A 320 -18.23 4.21 -12.78
C ILE A 320 -17.29 3.97 -13.98
N PRO A 321 -16.98 4.98 -14.79
CA PRO A 321 -15.98 4.89 -15.85
C PRO A 321 -14.62 4.49 -15.31
N LEU A 322 -13.83 3.74 -16.12
CA LEU A 322 -12.50 3.28 -15.74
C LEU A 322 -11.57 4.44 -15.34
N ASP A 323 -11.62 5.56 -16.07
CA ASP A 323 -10.77 6.73 -15.78
C ASP A 323 -11.02 7.29 -14.38
N LYS A 324 -12.30 7.45 -14.00
CA LYS A 324 -12.65 7.89 -12.64
C LYS A 324 -12.25 6.89 -11.56
N PHE A 325 -12.23 5.60 -11.91
CA PHE A 325 -11.74 4.57 -10.98
C PHE A 325 -10.23 4.65 -10.80
N LEU A 326 -9.48 4.90 -11.89
CA LEU A 326 -8.03 5.09 -11.84
C LEU A 326 -7.66 6.36 -11.06
N GLU A 327 -8.34 7.49 -11.28
CA GLU A 327 -8.16 8.72 -10.49
C GLU A 327 -8.35 8.48 -8.97
N LEU A 328 -9.34 7.64 -8.61
CA LEU A 328 -9.57 7.26 -7.22
C LEU A 328 -8.43 6.40 -6.68
N ASN A 329 -7.93 5.44 -7.49
CA ASN A 329 -6.77 4.64 -7.13
C ASN A 329 -5.52 5.49 -6.94
N ASP A 330 -5.26 6.46 -7.82
CA ASP A 330 -4.09 7.34 -7.73
C ASP A 330 -4.12 8.19 -6.45
N LYS A 331 -5.30 8.68 -6.06
CA LYS A 331 -5.49 9.33 -4.76
C LYS A 331 -5.21 8.39 -3.58
N ILE A 332 -5.60 7.11 -3.68
CA ILE A 332 -5.34 6.09 -2.65
C ILE A 332 -3.85 5.73 -2.56
N VAL A 333 -3.13 5.80 -3.68
CA VAL A 333 -1.69 5.52 -3.71
C VAL A 333 -0.87 6.68 -3.19
N ALA A 334 -1.33 7.92 -3.41
CA ALA A 334 -0.67 9.15 -2.96
C ALA A 334 -0.79 9.40 -1.45
N LEU A 335 -1.75 8.75 -0.75
CA LEU A 335 -1.95 8.82 0.71
C LEU A 335 -1.20 7.76 1.47
#